data_c9eff9a727252d5ffa582669247bab02
#
_entry.id   c9eff9a727252d5ffa582669247bab02
#
_cell.length_a   1.000
_cell.length_b   1.000
_cell.length_c   1.000
_cell.angle_alpha   90.00
_cell.angle_beta   90.00
_cell.angle_gamma   90.00
#
_symmetry.space_group_name_H-M   'P 1'
#
loop_
_entity.id
_entity.type
_entity.pdbx_description
1 polymer ?
#
loop_
_entity_poly.entity_id
_entity_poly.type
_entity_poly.pdbx_seq_one_letter_code
_entity_poly.pdbx_strand_id
1 'polypeptide(L)'
;MPAARAIDTWIATLRAEIVQGDEARADHRLFVSNRGKPLERVAVWGLVKKYAAVAGLHGIHPHVLRHSFATDLLRGGCDLRTVQEFLGHASVVTTQIYTHVDKSRLREVVSKCHPRFDR
;
A
#
# COMPACT_ATOMS: atom_id res chain seq x y z
N MET A 1 -0.86 12.05 7.61
CA MET A 1 -1.55 10.85 7.05
C MET A 1 -1.64 9.74 8.10
N PRO A 2 -2.83 9.24 8.44
CA PRO A 2 -2.97 8.17 9.44
C PRO A 2 -2.21 6.89 9.07
N ALA A 3 -2.21 6.49 7.78
CA ALA A 3 -1.51 5.31 7.31
C ALA A 3 0.02 5.40 7.47
N ALA A 4 0.61 6.57 7.19
CA ALA A 4 2.05 6.77 7.37
C ALA A 4 2.45 6.61 8.83
N ARG A 5 1.71 7.22 9.76
CA ARG A 5 1.94 7.08 11.19
C ARG A 5 1.79 5.63 11.67
N ALA A 6 0.81 4.90 11.13
CA ALA A 6 0.64 3.48 11.46
C ALA A 6 1.82 2.64 10.99
N ILE A 7 2.36 2.94 9.80
CA ILE A 7 3.56 2.27 9.27
C ILE A 7 4.79 2.61 10.11
N ASP A 8 4.99 3.88 10.46
CA ASP A 8 6.13 4.28 11.30
C ASP A 8 6.07 3.60 12.68
N THR A 9 4.89 3.55 13.29
CA THR A 9 4.67 2.82 14.54
C THR A 9 4.96 1.33 14.38
N TRP A 10 4.45 0.71 13.31
CA TRP A 10 4.71 -0.70 13.00
C TRP A 10 6.21 -1.00 12.90
N ILE A 11 6.96 -0.18 12.16
CA ILE A 11 8.41 -0.35 11.98
C ILE A 11 9.14 -0.23 13.32
N ALA A 12 8.78 0.79 14.11
CA ALA A 12 9.48 1.09 15.37
C ALA A 12 9.16 0.12 16.51
N THR A 13 8.04 -0.61 16.45
CA THR A 13 7.57 -1.47 17.54
C THR A 13 7.48 -2.93 17.11
N LEU A 14 6.30 -3.40 16.77
CA LEU A 14 6.03 -4.83 16.52
C LEU A 14 6.90 -5.47 15.46
N ARG A 15 7.20 -4.77 14.36
CA ARG A 15 8.09 -5.32 13.35
C ARG A 15 9.49 -5.56 13.91
N ALA A 16 10.02 -4.61 14.64
CA ALA A 16 11.34 -4.73 15.25
C ALA A 16 11.42 -5.92 16.23
N GLU A 17 10.38 -6.09 17.05
CA GLU A 17 10.26 -7.22 17.98
C GLU A 17 10.15 -8.57 17.26
N ILE A 18 9.35 -8.66 16.20
CA ILE A 18 9.12 -9.89 15.45
C ILE A 18 10.39 -10.30 14.69
N VAL A 19 11.04 -9.36 14.02
CA VAL A 19 12.21 -9.62 13.19
C VAL A 19 13.45 -9.87 14.04
N GLN A 20 13.59 -9.19 15.20
CA GLN A 20 14.70 -9.34 16.16
C GLN A 20 16.10 -9.24 15.50
N GLY A 21 16.22 -8.36 14.52
CA GLY A 21 17.46 -8.14 13.77
C GLY A 21 17.74 -9.17 12.65
N ASP A 22 16.91 -10.18 12.48
CA ASP A 22 17.03 -11.17 11.39
C ASP A 22 16.30 -10.67 10.12
N GLU A 23 16.85 -9.63 9.49
CA GLU A 23 16.30 -9.06 8.27
C GLU A 23 16.38 -10.03 7.08
N ALA A 24 17.31 -10.96 7.07
CA ALA A 24 17.42 -11.98 6.04
C ALA A 24 16.19 -12.90 6.03
N ARG A 25 15.70 -13.29 7.21
CA ARG A 25 14.48 -14.07 7.35
C ARG A 25 13.25 -13.31 6.86
N ALA A 26 13.21 -12.02 7.09
CA ALA A 26 12.14 -11.13 6.66
C ALA A 26 12.23 -10.74 5.17
N ASP A 27 13.29 -11.16 4.47
CA ASP A 27 13.58 -10.75 3.09
C ASP A 27 13.51 -9.22 2.91
N HIS A 28 13.93 -8.47 3.92
CA HIS A 28 13.86 -7.00 3.99
C HIS A 28 12.45 -6.43 3.69
N ARG A 29 11.39 -7.22 3.89
CA ARG A 29 10.01 -6.80 3.64
C ARG A 29 9.48 -5.90 4.75
N LEU A 30 8.70 -4.91 4.36
CA LEU A 30 8.01 -4.03 5.32
C LEU A 30 7.00 -4.81 6.16
N PHE A 31 6.18 -5.63 5.53
CA PHE A 31 5.16 -6.43 6.22
C PHE A 31 5.61 -7.87 6.35
N VAL A 32 5.57 -8.36 7.58
CA VAL A 32 6.00 -9.72 7.94
C VAL A 32 4.91 -10.44 8.73
N SER A 33 4.94 -11.77 8.66
CA SER A 33 4.10 -12.62 9.52
C SER A 33 4.61 -12.62 10.96
N ASN A 34 3.82 -13.16 11.88
CA ASN A 34 4.21 -13.33 13.30
C ASN A 34 5.48 -14.16 13.49
N ARG A 35 5.92 -14.89 12.45
CA ARG A 35 7.16 -15.68 12.45
C ARG A 35 8.36 -14.92 11.85
N GLY A 36 8.18 -13.64 11.52
CA GLY A 36 9.23 -12.81 10.90
C GLY A 36 9.53 -13.12 9.44
N LYS A 37 8.69 -13.92 8.77
CA LYS A 37 8.81 -14.19 7.33
C LYS A 37 7.97 -13.19 6.51
N PRO A 38 8.28 -13.00 5.21
CA PRO A 38 7.46 -12.18 4.34
C PRO A 38 5.97 -12.53 4.44
N LEU A 39 5.12 -11.50 4.43
CA LEU A 39 3.69 -11.71 4.46
C LEU A 39 3.21 -12.21 3.10
N GLU A 40 2.55 -13.36 3.09
CA GLU A 40 2.07 -13.99 1.86
C GLU A 40 0.75 -13.36 1.38
N ARG A 41 0.50 -13.47 0.08
CA ARG A 41 -0.71 -12.95 -0.57
C ARG A 41 -2.00 -13.45 0.09
N VAL A 42 -2.06 -14.73 0.43
CA VAL A 42 -3.24 -15.34 1.08
C VAL A 42 -3.48 -14.73 2.45
N ALA A 43 -2.42 -14.43 3.21
CA ALA A 43 -2.53 -13.77 4.51
C ALA A 43 -3.10 -12.35 4.39
N VAL A 44 -2.67 -11.58 3.39
CA VAL A 44 -3.22 -10.25 3.10
C VAL A 44 -4.70 -10.33 2.77
N TRP A 45 -5.11 -11.29 1.94
CA TRP A 45 -6.51 -11.55 1.62
C TRP A 45 -7.34 -11.81 2.89
N GLY A 46 -6.85 -12.68 3.75
CA GLY A 46 -7.51 -13.03 5.02
C GLY A 46 -7.66 -11.82 5.93
N LEU A 47 -6.63 -10.98 6.05
CA LEU A 47 -6.68 -9.75 6.84
C LEU A 47 -7.71 -8.76 6.30
N VAL A 48 -7.71 -8.51 5.01
CA VAL A 48 -8.68 -7.59 4.40
C VAL A 48 -10.11 -8.08 4.61
N LYS A 49 -10.38 -9.37 4.40
CA LYS A 49 -11.71 -9.95 4.64
C LYS A 49 -12.13 -9.86 6.12
N LYS A 50 -11.20 -10.13 7.03
CA LYS A 50 -11.46 -10.03 8.47
C LYS A 50 -11.91 -8.61 8.87
N TYR A 51 -11.14 -7.61 8.47
CA TYR A 51 -11.46 -6.22 8.82
C TYR A 51 -12.68 -5.69 8.06
N ALA A 52 -12.92 -6.13 6.84
CA ALA A 52 -14.17 -5.83 6.14
C ALA A 52 -15.38 -6.36 6.89
N ALA A 53 -15.32 -7.59 7.37
CA ALA A 53 -16.40 -8.18 8.19
C ALA A 53 -16.64 -7.39 9.49
N VAL A 54 -15.58 -6.99 10.18
CA VAL A 54 -15.70 -6.12 11.38
C VAL A 54 -16.36 -4.79 11.05
N ALA A 55 -16.11 -4.24 9.86
CA ALA A 55 -16.72 -3.01 9.37
C ALA A 55 -18.14 -3.21 8.80
N GLY A 56 -18.69 -4.43 8.82
CA GLY A 56 -20.00 -4.74 8.24
C GLY A 56 -20.04 -4.69 6.71
N LEU A 57 -18.88 -4.80 6.06
CA LEU A 57 -18.75 -4.75 4.60
C LEU A 57 -18.65 -6.17 4.02
N HIS A 58 -19.36 -6.40 2.92
CA HIS A 58 -19.35 -7.68 2.21
C HIS A 58 -18.63 -7.56 0.86
N GLY A 59 -18.04 -8.66 0.40
CA GLY A 59 -17.38 -8.71 -0.91
C GLY A 59 -16.10 -7.87 -1.04
N ILE A 60 -15.52 -7.43 0.07
CA ILE A 60 -14.29 -6.63 0.07
C ILE A 60 -13.07 -7.55 0.06
N HIS A 61 -12.17 -7.28 -0.87
CA HIS A 61 -10.89 -7.95 -1.02
C HIS A 61 -9.83 -6.95 -1.54
N PRO A 62 -8.53 -7.28 -1.58
CA PRO A 62 -7.48 -6.33 -1.96
C PRO A 62 -7.69 -5.61 -3.28
N HIS A 63 -8.21 -6.30 -4.30
CA HIS A 63 -8.49 -5.65 -5.61
C HIS A 63 -9.60 -4.61 -5.55
N VAL A 64 -10.59 -4.78 -4.67
CA VAL A 64 -11.63 -3.77 -4.43
C VAL A 64 -11.04 -2.51 -3.84
N LEU A 65 -10.14 -2.65 -2.87
CA LEU A 65 -9.43 -1.52 -2.27
C LEU A 65 -8.56 -0.80 -3.30
N ARG A 66 -7.85 -1.56 -4.14
CA ARG A 66 -7.06 -1.02 -5.24
C ARG A 66 -7.92 -0.23 -6.23
N HIS A 67 -9.06 -0.78 -6.61
CA HIS A 67 -10.02 -0.12 -7.50
C HIS A 67 -10.59 1.16 -6.88
N SER A 68 -10.96 1.12 -5.60
CA SER A 68 -11.43 2.30 -4.87
C SER A 68 -10.38 3.40 -4.84
N PHE A 69 -9.12 3.06 -4.57
CA PHE A 69 -8.00 4.00 -4.60
C PHE A 69 -7.86 4.67 -5.97
N ALA A 70 -7.86 3.87 -7.05
CA ALA A 70 -7.78 4.39 -8.41
C ALA A 70 -8.95 5.34 -8.74
N THR A 71 -10.16 4.94 -8.36
CA THR A 71 -11.38 5.74 -8.58
C THR A 71 -11.34 7.06 -7.81
N ASP A 72 -10.88 7.03 -6.57
CA ASP A 72 -10.77 8.24 -5.74
C ASP A 72 -9.74 9.22 -6.30
N LEU A 73 -8.62 8.73 -6.81
CA LEU A 73 -7.63 9.58 -7.47
C LEU A 73 -8.17 10.21 -8.76
N LEU A 74 -8.86 9.43 -9.60
CA LEU A 74 -9.48 9.94 -10.83
C LEU A 74 -10.55 10.99 -10.53
N ARG A 75 -11.38 10.78 -9.53
CA ARG A 75 -12.37 11.75 -9.05
C ARG A 75 -11.74 13.01 -8.50
N GLY A 76 -10.57 12.88 -7.89
CA GLY A 76 -9.78 14.02 -7.38
C GLY A 76 -9.05 14.79 -8.48
N GLY A 77 -9.18 14.40 -9.75
CA GLY A 77 -8.60 15.09 -10.90
C GLY A 77 -7.23 14.58 -11.35
N CYS A 78 -6.77 13.43 -10.85
CA CYS A 78 -5.60 12.76 -11.40
C CYS A 78 -5.87 12.26 -12.81
N ASP A 79 -4.89 12.40 -13.71
CA ASP A 79 -4.97 11.77 -15.02
C ASP A 79 -4.79 10.24 -14.92
N LEU A 80 -5.35 9.52 -15.90
CA LEU A 80 -5.34 8.06 -15.92
C LEU A 80 -3.92 7.47 -15.91
N ARG A 81 -2.97 8.10 -16.59
CA ARG A 81 -1.59 7.65 -16.65
C ARG A 81 -0.93 7.70 -15.27
N THR A 82 -1.10 8.80 -14.55
CA THR A 82 -0.60 8.95 -13.19
C THR A 82 -1.20 7.91 -12.25
N VAL A 83 -2.50 7.63 -12.37
CA VAL A 83 -3.16 6.57 -11.58
C VAL A 83 -2.58 5.20 -11.89
N GLN A 84 -2.34 4.87 -13.16
CA GLN A 84 -1.68 3.63 -13.57
C GLN A 84 -0.26 3.52 -12.99
N GLU A 85 0.45 4.63 -12.92
CA GLU A 85 1.76 4.72 -12.27
C GLU A 85 1.69 4.28 -10.80
N PHE A 86 0.79 4.84 -10.03
CA PHE A 86 0.58 4.45 -8.63
C PHE A 86 0.24 2.97 -8.46
N LEU A 87 -0.46 2.40 -9.41
CA LEU A 87 -0.88 1.00 -9.35
C LEU A 87 0.23 0.01 -9.71
N GLY A 88 1.37 0.50 -10.19
CA GLY A 88 2.50 -0.36 -10.53
C GLY A 88 2.17 -1.34 -11.67
N HIS A 89 1.51 -0.88 -12.73
CA HIS A 89 1.29 -1.69 -13.91
C HIS A 89 2.64 -2.11 -14.50
N ALA A 90 2.99 -3.36 -14.33
CA ALA A 90 4.23 -3.97 -14.77
C ALA A 90 4.19 -4.33 -16.26
N SER A 91 4.04 -3.33 -17.16
CA SER A 91 4.51 -3.53 -18.52
C SER A 91 5.98 -3.10 -18.58
N VAL A 92 6.79 -3.86 -19.31
CA VAL A 92 8.25 -3.60 -19.46
C VAL A 92 8.53 -2.17 -19.96
N VAL A 93 7.65 -1.62 -20.78
CA VAL A 93 7.72 -0.23 -21.30
C VAL A 93 7.48 0.78 -20.17
N THR A 94 6.61 0.45 -19.22
CA THR A 94 6.28 1.29 -18.08
C THR A 94 7.43 1.36 -17.08
N THR A 95 8.12 0.25 -16.82
CA THR A 95 9.22 0.17 -15.86
C THR A 95 10.41 1.06 -16.27
N GLN A 96 10.68 1.23 -17.54
CA GLN A 96 11.76 2.12 -18.04
C GLN A 96 11.43 3.61 -17.86
N ILE A 97 10.15 3.98 -17.87
CA ILE A 97 9.68 5.36 -17.68
C ILE A 97 9.66 5.71 -16.18
N TYR A 98 9.47 4.72 -15.29
CA TYR A 98 9.24 4.92 -13.84
C TYR A 98 10.50 5.00 -12.98
N THR A 99 11.65 4.58 -13.47
CA THR A 99 12.93 4.76 -12.76
C THR A 99 13.26 6.23 -12.50
N HIS A 100 12.53 7.16 -13.14
CA HIS A 100 12.72 8.60 -13.01
C HIS A 100 11.51 9.36 -12.45
N VAL A 101 10.46 8.69 -11.98
CA VAL A 101 9.35 9.39 -11.32
C VAL A 101 9.83 9.86 -9.95
N ASP A 102 9.98 11.15 -9.81
CA ASP A 102 10.35 11.79 -8.57
C ASP A 102 9.28 11.50 -7.50
N LYS A 103 9.71 10.89 -6.39
CA LYS A 103 8.84 10.59 -5.25
C LYS A 103 8.14 11.83 -4.69
N SER A 104 8.74 13.00 -4.85
CA SER A 104 8.15 14.29 -4.48
C SER A 104 6.93 14.62 -5.32
N ARG A 105 6.99 14.37 -6.62
CA ARG A 105 5.86 14.57 -7.54
C ARG A 105 4.70 13.63 -7.24
N LEU A 106 4.99 12.35 -6.96
CA LEU A 106 3.94 11.39 -6.57
C LEU A 106 3.24 11.83 -5.29
N ARG A 107 3.99 12.28 -4.30
CA ARG A 107 3.45 12.79 -3.03
C ARG A 107 2.58 14.03 -3.26
N GLU A 108 3.02 14.96 -4.09
CA GLU A 108 2.26 16.17 -4.44
C GLU A 108 0.94 15.82 -5.13
N VAL A 109 0.94 14.89 -6.07
CA VAL A 109 -0.27 14.42 -6.75
C VAL A 109 -1.24 13.77 -5.77
N VAL A 110 -0.77 12.87 -4.89
CA VAL A 110 -1.62 12.26 -3.87
C VAL A 110 -2.20 13.30 -2.93
N SER A 111 -1.42 14.29 -2.53
CA SER A 111 -1.90 15.36 -1.64
C SER A 111 -3.02 16.19 -2.27
N LYS A 112 -2.97 16.40 -3.57
CA LYS A 112 -3.98 17.18 -4.30
C LYS A 112 -5.23 16.37 -4.66
N CYS A 113 -5.06 15.08 -4.94
CA CYS A 113 -6.11 14.26 -5.54
C CYS A 113 -6.77 13.28 -4.57
N HIS A 114 -6.10 12.88 -3.50
CA HIS A 114 -6.64 11.86 -2.61
C HIS A 114 -7.50 12.46 -1.51
N PRO A 115 -8.79 12.06 -1.37
CA PRO A 115 -9.74 12.70 -0.46
C PRO A 115 -9.41 12.51 1.03
N ARG A 116 -8.49 11.61 1.38
CA ARG A 116 -8.08 11.31 2.76
C ARG A 116 -6.63 11.71 3.06
N PHE A 117 -6.03 12.52 2.21
CA PHE A 117 -4.62 12.88 2.42
C PHE A 117 -4.40 13.69 3.71
N ASP A 118 -5.30 14.61 4.02
CA ASP A 118 -5.18 15.54 5.14
C ASP A 118 -5.95 15.10 6.41
N ARG A 119 -6.50 13.90 6.39
CA ARG A 119 -7.29 13.39 7.53
C ARG A 119 -6.50 12.46 8.42
#